data_dd9cc815d14bb6ae55651152a466624f
#
_entry.id   dd9cc815d14bb6ae55651152a466624f
#
_cell.length_a   1.000
_cell.length_b   1.000
_cell.length_c   1.000
_cell.angle_alpha   90.00
_cell.angle_beta   90.00
_cell.angle_gamma   90.00
#
_symmetry.space_group_name_H-M   'P 1'
#
loop_
_entity.id
_entity.type
_entity.pdbx_description
1 polymer ?
#
loop_
_entity_poly.entity_id
_entity_poly.type
_entity_poly.pdbx_seq_one_letter_code
_entity_poly.pdbx_strand_id
1 'polypeptide(L)'
;MAAEFRGLVVQGGGMRGIYSAGAMSALADAGMAGSYAHIFASSSGAINAAYLMSGQTDLVAAGYADHLNRSSPFIRYWRLNKIVDIDYLVDNILRHSESPLDVKAVIESPSILHVVVTDMYTAEAVEVTSKDVGGWDPSGNLMYELFRATTALPLIYGRVVEIDGRKYVDGGVSDAIPLFRAIEAGCTDITVVTTRNPNFRRHKKSGITRALGTLALAAHPRALRRKLLDEDKLFNKTMNLLQDPTEVADKIRITVVAPSDETRLAGRTTRGRDKLWDCAQMARQDVFRALGVSVP
;
A
#
# COMPACT_ATOMS: atom_id res chain seq x y z
N MET A 1 9.62 -31.37 6.93
CA MET A 1 8.58 -30.38 6.64
C MET A 1 9.31 -29.16 6.09
N ALA A 2 8.95 -28.68 4.90
CA ALA A 2 9.51 -27.43 4.40
C ALA A 2 9.17 -26.34 5.42
N ALA A 3 10.12 -25.45 5.75
CA ALA A 3 9.87 -24.31 6.63
C ALA A 3 8.71 -23.50 6.00
N GLU A 4 7.64 -23.26 6.76
CA GLU A 4 6.55 -22.41 6.31
C GLU A 4 7.10 -20.99 6.13
N PHE A 5 7.23 -20.55 4.87
CA PHE A 5 7.57 -19.16 4.59
C PHE A 5 6.31 -18.31 4.74
N ARG A 6 6.25 -17.57 5.84
CA ARG A 6 5.13 -16.68 6.12
C ARG A 6 5.28 -15.36 5.40
N GLY A 7 4.27 -15.01 4.60
CA GLY A 7 4.18 -13.77 3.83
C GLY A 7 3.09 -12.84 4.34
N LEU A 8 3.31 -11.52 4.22
CA LEU A 8 2.30 -10.49 4.42
C LEU A 8 2.14 -9.69 3.13
N VAL A 9 0.90 -9.52 2.68
CA VAL A 9 0.56 -8.68 1.52
C VAL A 9 -0.26 -7.49 1.99
N VAL A 10 0.18 -6.26 1.68
CA VAL A 10 -0.46 -5.04 2.19
C VAL A 10 -0.87 -4.13 1.05
N GLN A 11 -2.18 -3.99 0.85
CA GLN A 11 -2.75 -3.06 -0.11
C GLN A 11 -2.70 -1.61 0.42
N GLY A 12 -2.30 -0.66 -0.44
CA GLY A 12 -2.45 0.76 -0.18
C GLY A 12 -3.82 1.33 -0.57
N GLY A 13 -3.93 2.65 -0.64
CA GLY A 13 -5.18 3.31 -1.01
C GLY A 13 -5.23 4.81 -0.75
N GLY A 14 -4.11 5.52 -0.68
CA GLY A 14 -4.05 6.91 -0.21
C GLY A 14 -4.56 7.00 1.22
N MET A 15 -5.47 7.95 1.55
CA MET A 15 -6.05 8.06 2.90
C MET A 15 -6.84 6.81 3.35
N ARG A 16 -7.34 5.99 2.40
CA ARG A 16 -7.95 4.70 2.75
C ARG A 16 -6.93 3.71 3.33
N GLY A 17 -5.64 3.95 3.13
CA GLY A 17 -4.55 3.21 3.77
C GLY A 17 -4.59 3.24 5.31
N ILE A 18 -5.39 4.13 5.92
CA ILE A 18 -5.68 4.09 7.38
C ILE A 18 -6.24 2.72 7.81
N TYR A 19 -6.96 2.03 6.94
CA TYR A 19 -7.42 0.66 7.21
C TYR A 19 -6.22 -0.29 7.35
N SER A 20 -5.30 -0.32 6.38
CA SER A 20 -4.09 -1.15 6.51
C SER A 20 -3.18 -0.67 7.63
N ALA A 21 -3.17 0.62 7.99
CA ALA A 21 -2.46 1.13 9.17
C ALA A 21 -3.01 0.54 10.48
N GLY A 22 -4.33 0.57 10.67
CA GLY A 22 -4.99 -0.08 11.81
C GLY A 22 -4.77 -1.60 11.85
N ALA A 23 -4.70 -2.23 10.68
CA ALA A 23 -4.37 -3.65 10.57
C ALA A 23 -2.91 -3.93 11.00
N MET A 24 -1.94 -3.07 10.64
CA MET A 24 -0.54 -3.23 11.09
C MET A 24 -0.43 -3.12 12.61
N SER A 25 -1.11 -2.15 13.24
CA SER A 25 -1.15 -2.03 14.70
C SER A 25 -1.73 -3.30 15.34
N ALA A 26 -2.84 -3.82 14.80
CA ALA A 26 -3.47 -5.03 15.33
C ALA A 26 -2.60 -6.29 15.16
N LEU A 27 -1.88 -6.42 14.03
CA LEU A 27 -0.93 -7.53 13.83
C LEU A 27 0.25 -7.45 14.80
N ALA A 28 0.72 -6.24 15.14
CA ALA A 28 1.74 -6.04 16.16
C ALA A 28 1.23 -6.44 17.55
N ASP A 29 0.02 -6.01 17.93
CA ASP A 29 -0.61 -6.37 19.21
C ASP A 29 -0.88 -7.89 19.33
N ALA A 30 -1.14 -8.56 18.20
CA ALA A 30 -1.25 -10.01 18.13
C ALA A 30 0.10 -10.73 18.15
N GLY A 31 1.23 -10.03 18.31
CA GLY A 31 2.58 -10.59 18.34
C GLY A 31 3.08 -11.08 16.99
N MET A 32 2.48 -10.65 15.89
CA MET A 32 2.80 -11.15 14.54
C MET A 32 3.82 -10.31 13.78
N ALA A 33 4.26 -9.14 14.30
CA ALA A 33 5.14 -8.22 13.58
C ALA A 33 6.42 -8.90 13.05
N GLY A 34 7.09 -9.73 13.85
CA GLY A 34 8.31 -10.45 13.47
C GLY A 34 8.09 -11.83 12.84
N SER A 35 6.84 -12.23 12.56
CA SER A 35 6.54 -13.58 12.05
C SER A 35 6.61 -13.71 10.53
N TYR A 36 6.68 -12.60 9.80
CA TYR A 36 6.69 -12.58 8.34
C TYR A 36 8.11 -12.51 7.79
N ALA A 37 8.52 -13.50 6.99
CA ALA A 37 9.81 -13.46 6.30
C ALA A 37 9.81 -12.45 5.14
N HIS A 38 8.68 -12.35 4.43
CA HIS A 38 8.50 -11.47 3.29
C HIS A 38 7.24 -10.63 3.43
N ILE A 39 7.33 -9.34 3.15
CA ILE A 39 6.22 -8.39 3.19
C ILE A 39 6.13 -7.70 1.83
N PHE A 40 5.04 -7.92 1.11
CA PHE A 40 4.79 -7.37 -0.23
C PHE A 40 3.78 -6.24 -0.15
N ALA A 41 4.13 -5.08 -0.67
CA ALA A 41 3.26 -3.92 -0.52
C ALA A 41 3.36 -2.92 -1.67
N SER A 42 2.29 -2.15 -1.87
CA SER A 42 2.25 -1.06 -2.84
C SER A 42 1.64 0.20 -2.23
N SER A 43 2.06 1.37 -2.74
CA SER A 43 1.50 2.67 -2.35
C SER A 43 1.59 2.89 -0.83
N SER A 44 0.58 3.50 -0.22
CA SER A 44 0.53 3.69 1.24
C SER A 44 0.66 2.40 2.06
N GLY A 45 0.39 1.24 1.46
CA GLY A 45 0.60 -0.06 2.11
C GLY A 45 2.07 -0.34 2.41
N ALA A 46 2.99 0.11 1.54
CA ALA A 46 4.43 -0.05 1.77
C ALA A 46 4.92 0.77 2.97
N ILE A 47 4.41 1.98 3.14
CA ILE A 47 4.71 2.83 4.29
C ILE A 47 4.17 2.19 5.58
N ASN A 48 2.92 1.69 5.54
CA ASN A 48 2.31 1.03 6.71
C ASN A 48 3.07 -0.24 7.10
N ALA A 49 3.53 -1.03 6.13
CA ALA A 49 4.37 -2.20 6.35
C ALA A 49 5.74 -1.82 6.96
N ALA A 50 6.33 -0.71 6.52
CA ALA A 50 7.57 -0.20 7.08
C ALA A 50 7.42 0.19 8.56
N TYR A 51 6.31 0.81 8.96
CA TYR A 51 5.99 1.07 10.36
C TYR A 51 5.83 -0.21 11.20
N LEU A 52 5.28 -1.28 10.62
CA LEU A 52 5.24 -2.59 11.28
C LEU A 52 6.65 -3.13 11.50
N MET A 53 7.51 -3.07 10.48
CA MET A 53 8.87 -3.61 10.54
C MET A 53 9.78 -2.83 11.48
N SER A 54 9.58 -1.51 11.60
CA SER A 54 10.35 -0.64 12.51
C SER A 54 9.83 -0.67 13.96
N GLY A 55 8.72 -1.38 14.23
CA GLY A 55 8.12 -1.41 15.57
C GLY A 55 7.38 -0.13 15.96
N GLN A 56 7.12 0.77 15.01
CA GLN A 56 6.50 2.09 15.25
C GLN A 56 5.00 2.11 14.93
N THR A 57 4.29 1.00 15.16
CA THR A 57 2.88 0.84 14.76
C THR A 57 1.90 1.78 15.44
N ASP A 58 2.22 2.31 16.62
CA ASP A 58 1.41 3.29 17.33
C ASP A 58 1.33 4.63 16.58
N LEU A 59 2.35 4.94 15.77
CA LEU A 59 2.45 6.20 15.03
C LEU A 59 1.67 6.19 13.72
N VAL A 60 1.47 5.02 13.10
CA VAL A 60 0.98 4.94 11.73
C VAL A 60 -0.47 5.43 11.58
N ALA A 61 -1.38 5.02 12.46
CA ALA A 61 -2.78 5.48 12.41
C ALA A 61 -2.91 6.97 12.79
N ALA A 62 -2.15 7.43 13.79
CA ALA A 62 -2.06 8.84 14.15
C ALA A 62 -1.49 9.70 13.00
N GLY A 63 -0.54 9.18 12.23
CA GLY A 63 -0.02 9.81 11.03
C GLY A 63 -1.13 10.19 10.05
N TYR A 64 -2.06 9.29 9.77
CA TYR A 64 -3.21 9.55 8.90
C TYR A 64 -4.22 10.51 9.53
N ALA A 65 -4.66 10.22 10.76
CA ALA A 65 -5.78 10.91 11.38
C ALA A 65 -5.41 12.31 11.89
N ASP A 66 -4.20 12.45 12.42
CA ASP A 66 -3.75 13.66 13.09
C ASP A 66 -2.76 14.48 12.25
N HIS A 67 -1.67 13.87 11.77
CA HIS A 67 -0.62 14.63 11.09
C HIS A 67 -1.00 15.03 9.66
N LEU A 68 -1.48 14.09 8.83
CA LEU A 68 -1.89 14.39 7.45
C LEU A 68 -3.20 15.20 7.38
N ASN A 69 -3.99 15.21 8.44
CA ASN A 69 -5.30 15.86 8.49
C ASN A 69 -5.27 17.27 9.09
N ARG A 70 -4.37 17.56 10.06
CA ARG A 70 -4.35 18.81 10.83
C ARG A 70 -4.10 20.08 10.05
N SER A 71 -3.26 20.07 9.06
CA SER A 71 -2.67 21.31 8.55
C SER A 71 -2.89 21.58 7.09
N SER A 72 -3.96 21.11 6.49
CA SER A 72 -4.29 21.46 5.10
C SER A 72 -3.22 21.30 4.00
N PRO A 73 -1.91 21.05 4.22
CA PRO A 73 -0.98 20.89 3.10
C PRO A 73 -1.14 19.60 2.33
N PHE A 74 -1.52 18.49 2.98
CA PHE A 74 -1.48 17.16 2.35
C PHE A 74 -2.54 16.96 1.27
N ILE A 75 -3.82 17.37 1.48
CA ILE A 75 -4.90 17.26 0.47
C ILE A 75 -5.44 18.64 0.16
N ARG A 76 -5.29 19.09 -1.09
CA ARG A 76 -5.74 20.39 -1.59
C ARG A 76 -6.53 20.22 -2.88
N TYR A 77 -7.84 20.14 -2.79
CA TYR A 77 -8.73 19.92 -3.93
C TYR A 77 -8.68 21.03 -5.00
N TRP A 78 -8.25 22.25 -4.63
CA TRP A 78 -8.12 23.37 -5.58
C TRP A 78 -6.83 23.34 -6.42
N ARG A 79 -5.89 22.44 -6.13
CA ARG A 79 -4.69 22.23 -6.96
C ARG A 79 -5.00 21.20 -8.04
N LEU A 80 -5.10 21.65 -9.29
CA LEU A 80 -5.46 20.80 -10.45
C LEU A 80 -4.45 19.66 -10.68
N ASN A 81 -3.17 19.86 -10.35
CA ASN A 81 -2.09 18.92 -10.69
C ASN A 81 -1.37 18.31 -9.47
N LYS A 82 -1.76 18.69 -8.24
CA LYS A 82 -1.13 18.21 -7.00
C LYS A 82 -2.16 18.22 -5.87
N ILE A 83 -3.19 17.38 -6.01
CA ILE A 83 -4.27 17.26 -5.01
C ILE A 83 -3.70 16.72 -3.69
N VAL A 84 -2.76 15.76 -3.77
CA VAL A 84 -2.07 15.16 -2.63
C VAL A 84 -0.61 15.57 -2.63
N ASP A 85 -0.11 16.08 -1.50
CA ASP A 85 1.28 16.50 -1.35
C ASP A 85 2.15 15.38 -0.79
N ILE A 86 2.62 14.50 -1.68
CA ILE A 86 3.49 13.37 -1.31
C ILE A 86 4.86 13.87 -0.80
N ASP A 87 5.34 15.02 -1.28
CA ASP A 87 6.58 15.61 -0.77
C ASP A 87 6.43 15.95 0.73
N TYR A 88 5.27 16.54 1.13
CA TYR A 88 4.98 16.79 2.52
C TYR A 88 4.94 15.50 3.35
N LEU A 89 4.30 14.44 2.83
CA LEU A 89 4.29 13.14 3.50
C LEU A 89 5.71 12.63 3.73
N VAL A 90 6.53 12.57 2.68
CA VAL A 90 7.85 11.95 2.75
C VAL A 90 8.83 12.82 3.53
N ASP A 91 8.91 14.11 3.20
CA ASP A 91 9.94 14.98 3.77
C ASP A 91 9.58 15.48 5.18
N ASN A 92 8.31 15.82 5.44
CA ASN A 92 7.92 16.39 6.72
C ASN A 92 7.41 15.33 7.72
N ILE A 93 6.71 14.29 7.24
CA ILE A 93 6.16 13.29 8.16
C ILE A 93 7.12 12.11 8.33
N LEU A 94 7.54 11.46 7.24
CA LEU A 94 8.36 10.26 7.37
C LEU A 94 9.80 10.57 7.77
N ARG A 95 10.39 11.68 7.30
CA ARG A 95 11.82 11.99 7.46
C ARG A 95 12.12 12.96 8.62
N HIS A 96 11.29 14.00 8.82
CA HIS A 96 11.61 15.11 9.72
C HIS A 96 10.52 15.42 10.78
N SER A 97 9.57 14.50 11.05
CA SER A 97 8.64 14.70 12.16
C SER A 97 9.33 14.51 13.53
N GLU A 98 8.61 14.78 14.61
CA GLU A 98 9.09 14.50 15.98
C GLU A 98 9.40 13.02 16.21
N SER A 99 8.76 12.14 15.43
CA SER A 99 8.98 10.69 15.46
C SER A 99 9.09 10.16 14.01
N PRO A 100 10.25 10.33 13.36
CA PRO A 100 10.45 9.92 11.98
C PRO A 100 10.39 8.40 11.85
N LEU A 101 10.05 7.93 10.65
CA LEU A 101 10.11 6.50 10.34
C LEU A 101 11.56 6.02 10.39
N ASP A 102 11.83 5.02 11.19
CA ASP A 102 13.15 4.38 11.27
C ASP A 102 13.38 3.46 10.05
N VAL A 103 13.78 4.06 8.94
CA VAL A 103 14.09 3.34 7.70
C VAL A 103 15.31 2.42 7.86
N LYS A 104 16.19 2.71 8.82
CA LYS A 104 17.34 1.86 9.11
C LYS A 104 16.89 0.54 9.72
N ALA A 105 15.97 0.58 10.69
CA ALA A 105 15.35 -0.61 11.23
C ALA A 105 14.65 -1.45 10.15
N VAL A 106 14.01 -0.80 9.15
CA VAL A 106 13.40 -1.52 8.01
C VAL A 106 14.46 -2.24 7.15
N ILE A 107 15.59 -1.57 6.83
CA ILE A 107 16.67 -2.12 6.01
C ILE A 107 17.39 -3.27 6.74
N GLU A 108 17.62 -3.11 8.03
CA GLU A 108 18.34 -4.08 8.88
C GLU A 108 17.44 -5.24 9.36
N SER A 109 16.11 -5.10 9.24
CA SER A 109 15.14 -6.13 9.63
C SER A 109 15.48 -7.50 9.03
N PRO A 110 15.30 -8.62 9.73
CA PRO A 110 15.38 -9.97 9.14
C PRO A 110 14.28 -10.19 8.08
N SER A 111 13.14 -9.53 8.21
CA SER A 111 12.08 -9.52 7.19
C SER A 111 12.49 -8.70 5.97
N ILE A 112 12.00 -9.07 4.80
CA ILE A 112 12.26 -8.35 3.54
C ILE A 112 11.00 -7.61 3.13
N LEU A 113 11.08 -6.28 3.00
CA LEU A 113 10.00 -5.48 2.41
C LEU A 113 10.19 -5.42 0.89
N HIS A 114 9.20 -5.93 0.16
CA HIS A 114 9.08 -5.88 -1.29
C HIS A 114 8.13 -4.74 -1.68
N VAL A 115 8.68 -3.66 -2.18
CA VAL A 115 7.91 -2.47 -2.58
C VAL A 115 7.65 -2.50 -4.07
N VAL A 116 6.38 -2.51 -4.46
CA VAL A 116 6.01 -2.41 -5.87
C VAL A 116 5.93 -0.95 -6.29
N VAL A 117 6.56 -0.64 -7.43
CA VAL A 117 6.42 0.61 -8.17
C VAL A 117 6.00 0.30 -9.60
N THR A 118 5.46 1.27 -10.33
CA THR A 118 5.10 1.11 -11.74
C THR A 118 6.08 1.87 -12.61
N ASP A 119 6.73 1.20 -13.55
CA ASP A 119 7.53 1.88 -14.58
C ASP A 119 6.63 2.80 -15.42
N MET A 120 7.01 4.06 -15.53
CA MET A 120 6.18 5.08 -16.17
C MET A 120 5.96 4.80 -17.67
N TYR A 121 6.93 4.22 -18.34
CA TYR A 121 6.92 4.05 -19.80
C TYR A 121 6.27 2.74 -20.24
N THR A 122 6.58 1.63 -19.55
CA THR A 122 6.04 0.30 -19.86
C THR A 122 4.72 0.02 -19.15
N ALA A 123 4.44 0.72 -18.05
CA ALA A 123 3.34 0.46 -17.11
C ALA A 123 3.40 -0.94 -16.46
N GLU A 124 4.59 -1.54 -16.44
CA GLU A 124 4.86 -2.80 -15.77
C GLU A 124 5.18 -2.59 -14.29
N ALA A 125 4.88 -3.59 -13.49
CA ALA A 125 5.21 -3.58 -12.08
C ALA A 125 6.70 -3.94 -11.90
N VAL A 126 7.41 -3.06 -11.23
CA VAL A 126 8.80 -3.28 -10.79
C VAL A 126 8.79 -3.45 -9.29
N GLU A 127 9.54 -4.43 -8.79
CA GLU A 127 9.72 -4.67 -7.37
C GLU A 127 11.12 -4.22 -6.97
N VAL A 128 11.19 -3.50 -5.85
CA VAL A 128 12.45 -3.10 -5.20
C VAL A 128 12.36 -3.51 -3.74
N THR A 129 13.36 -4.22 -3.24
CA THR A 129 13.36 -4.71 -1.86
C THR A 129 14.11 -3.78 -0.90
N SER A 130 13.77 -3.89 0.40
CA SER A 130 14.53 -3.20 1.45
C SER A 130 16.01 -3.62 1.48
N LYS A 131 16.33 -4.83 1.02
CA LYS A 131 17.71 -5.32 0.94
C LYS A 131 18.46 -4.73 -0.25
N ASP A 132 17.80 -4.54 -1.39
CA ASP A 132 18.38 -3.82 -2.53
C ASP A 132 18.73 -2.39 -2.13
N VAL A 133 17.77 -1.69 -1.50
CA VAL A 133 17.98 -0.32 -1.00
C VAL A 133 19.14 -0.26 -0.02
N GLY A 134 19.21 -1.16 0.96
CA GLY A 134 20.31 -1.22 1.92
C GLY A 134 21.67 -1.48 1.28
N GLY A 135 21.69 -2.24 0.18
CA GLY A 135 22.90 -2.49 -0.62
C GLY A 135 23.33 -1.27 -1.45
N TRP A 136 22.37 -0.51 -1.98
CA TRP A 136 22.63 0.67 -2.82
C TRP A 136 22.89 1.94 -2.01
N ASP A 137 22.15 2.11 -0.91
CA ASP A 137 22.23 3.29 -0.04
C ASP A 137 22.05 2.90 1.44
N PRO A 138 23.14 2.56 2.15
CA PRO A 138 23.10 2.23 3.56
C PRO A 138 22.61 3.37 4.47
N SER A 139 22.58 4.62 3.97
CA SER A 139 22.02 5.76 4.73
C SER A 139 20.50 5.72 4.82
N GLY A 140 19.84 4.96 3.94
CA GLY A 140 18.39 4.82 3.89
C GLY A 140 17.64 5.95 3.18
N ASN A 141 18.32 6.95 2.62
CA ASN A 141 17.66 8.05 1.90
C ASN A 141 16.88 7.52 0.69
N LEU A 142 17.41 6.51 0.00
CA LEU A 142 16.75 5.88 -1.15
C LEU A 142 15.42 5.21 -0.75
N MET A 143 15.27 4.74 0.50
CA MET A 143 14.00 4.17 0.98
C MET A 143 12.89 5.23 0.98
N TYR A 144 13.18 6.47 1.36
CA TYR A 144 12.21 7.57 1.30
C TYR A 144 11.81 7.88 -0.14
N GLU A 145 12.77 7.86 -1.08
CA GLU A 145 12.45 8.06 -2.50
C GLU A 145 11.64 6.88 -3.07
N LEU A 146 11.88 5.66 -2.61
CA LEU A 146 11.08 4.50 -2.96
C LEU A 146 9.63 4.62 -2.44
N PHE A 147 9.43 5.12 -1.21
CA PHE A 147 8.10 5.43 -0.68
C PHE A 147 7.43 6.55 -1.47
N ARG A 148 8.18 7.57 -1.88
CA ARG A 148 7.68 8.63 -2.77
C ARG A 148 7.22 8.04 -4.11
N ALA A 149 8.02 7.16 -4.73
CA ALA A 149 7.72 6.52 -6.00
C ALA A 149 6.46 5.65 -5.93
N THR A 150 6.40 4.75 -4.94
CA THR A 150 5.26 3.82 -4.81
C THR A 150 3.94 4.52 -4.48
N THR A 151 3.97 5.78 -3.98
CA THR A 151 2.77 6.59 -3.67
C THR A 151 2.48 7.68 -4.72
N ALA A 152 3.31 7.83 -5.74
CA ALA A 152 3.21 8.87 -6.78
C ALA A 152 2.08 8.60 -7.78
N LEU A 153 0.81 8.64 -7.33
CA LEU A 153 -0.34 8.36 -8.20
C LEU A 153 -0.50 9.46 -9.27
N PRO A 154 -0.48 9.10 -10.57
CA PRO A 154 -0.70 10.05 -11.67
C PRO A 154 -1.99 10.86 -11.49
N LEU A 155 -2.00 12.12 -11.90
CA LEU A 155 -3.09 13.11 -11.74
C LEU A 155 -3.36 13.57 -10.30
N ILE A 156 -2.93 12.84 -9.28
CA ILE A 156 -3.17 13.21 -7.88
C ILE A 156 -1.93 13.87 -7.28
N TYR A 157 -0.75 13.31 -7.52
CA TYR A 157 0.52 13.90 -7.08
C TYR A 157 1.14 14.82 -8.15
N GLY A 158 0.91 14.53 -9.44
CA GLY A 158 1.35 15.35 -10.57
C GLY A 158 2.86 15.39 -10.82
N ARG A 159 3.64 14.54 -10.16
CA ARG A 159 5.09 14.39 -10.37
C ARG A 159 5.44 12.92 -10.59
N VAL A 160 6.58 12.71 -11.23
CA VAL A 160 7.19 11.40 -11.44
C VAL A 160 8.44 11.33 -10.60
N VAL A 161 8.72 10.18 -10.01
CA VAL A 161 9.90 9.97 -9.19
C VAL A 161 10.93 9.22 -10.02
N GLU A 162 12.16 9.72 -10.03
CA GLU A 162 13.27 9.09 -10.73
C GLU A 162 14.21 8.42 -9.71
N ILE A 163 14.50 7.15 -9.94
CA ILE A 163 15.42 6.34 -9.14
C ILE A 163 16.33 5.64 -10.15
N ASP A 164 17.64 5.86 -10.05
CA ASP A 164 18.65 5.26 -10.92
C ASP A 164 18.33 5.43 -12.44
N GLY A 165 17.98 6.65 -12.84
CA GLY A 165 17.66 7.00 -14.23
C GLY A 165 16.33 6.43 -14.77
N ARG A 166 15.58 5.69 -13.96
CA ARG A 166 14.24 5.17 -14.30
C ARG A 166 13.14 5.97 -13.64
N LYS A 167 12.04 6.14 -14.36
CA LYS A 167 10.89 6.93 -13.89
C LYS A 167 9.76 6.05 -13.44
N TYR A 168 9.30 6.28 -12.21
CA TYR A 168 8.28 5.47 -11.57
C TYR A 168 7.06 6.30 -11.15
N VAL A 169 5.93 5.63 -11.09
CA VAL A 169 4.68 6.10 -10.51
C VAL A 169 4.13 5.04 -9.54
N ASP A 170 3.01 5.37 -8.86
CA ASP A 170 2.38 4.53 -7.83
C ASP A 170 2.28 3.06 -8.24
N GLY A 171 2.78 2.17 -7.37
CA GLY A 171 2.77 0.73 -7.57
C GLY A 171 1.37 0.14 -7.71
N GLY A 172 0.37 0.74 -7.06
CA GLY A 172 -1.02 0.34 -7.16
C GLY A 172 -1.66 0.54 -8.55
N VAL A 173 -0.94 1.14 -9.49
CA VAL A 173 -1.33 1.23 -10.91
C VAL A 173 -1.12 -0.11 -11.62
N SER A 174 0.00 -0.77 -11.38
CA SER A 174 0.35 -2.04 -12.03
C SER A 174 -0.01 -3.26 -11.19
N ASP A 175 0.25 -3.22 -9.87
CA ASP A 175 -0.02 -4.33 -8.94
C ASP A 175 -0.39 -3.78 -7.56
N ALA A 176 -1.68 -3.61 -7.33
CA ALA A 176 -2.19 -3.01 -6.10
C ALA A 176 -2.23 -3.96 -4.90
N ILE A 177 -2.25 -5.27 -5.16
CA ILE A 177 -2.27 -6.34 -4.16
C ILE A 177 -1.29 -7.41 -4.63
N PRO A 178 0.00 -7.31 -4.27
CA PRO A 178 1.06 -8.15 -4.83
C PRO A 178 1.06 -9.60 -4.30
N LEU A 179 -0.13 -10.26 -4.29
CA LEU A 179 -0.32 -11.62 -3.81
C LEU A 179 0.42 -12.65 -4.66
N PHE A 180 0.38 -12.50 -5.99
CA PHE A 180 1.06 -13.47 -6.87
C PHE A 180 2.58 -13.41 -6.68
N ARG A 181 3.15 -12.24 -6.35
CA ARG A 181 4.58 -12.11 -6.01
C ARG A 181 4.93 -12.86 -4.72
N ALA A 182 4.05 -12.79 -3.71
CA ALA A 182 4.25 -13.56 -2.47
C ALA A 182 4.23 -15.08 -2.75
N ILE A 183 3.33 -15.54 -3.61
CA ILE A 183 3.24 -16.95 -4.03
C ILE A 183 4.50 -17.36 -4.82
N GLU A 184 4.93 -16.53 -5.78
CA GLU A 184 6.13 -16.77 -6.60
C GLU A 184 7.41 -16.77 -5.77
N ALA A 185 7.47 -15.99 -4.68
CA ALA A 185 8.58 -16.00 -3.72
C ALA A 185 8.57 -17.22 -2.79
N GLY A 186 7.59 -18.12 -2.92
CA GLY A 186 7.50 -19.37 -2.17
C GLY A 186 6.80 -19.25 -0.81
N CYS A 187 6.06 -18.15 -0.55
CA CYS A 187 5.26 -18.04 0.67
C CYS A 187 4.10 -19.05 0.64
N THR A 188 3.95 -19.81 1.73
CA THR A 188 2.93 -20.86 1.88
C THR A 188 1.88 -20.53 2.92
N ASP A 189 2.13 -19.56 3.80
CA ASP A 189 1.18 -19.00 4.78
C ASP A 189 1.14 -17.48 4.59
N ILE A 190 0.08 -16.98 3.93
CA ILE A 190 0.04 -15.60 3.48
C ILE A 190 -1.13 -14.87 4.16
N THR A 191 -0.81 -13.82 4.93
CA THR A 191 -1.81 -12.87 5.41
C THR A 191 -1.97 -11.76 4.37
N VAL A 192 -3.19 -11.51 3.90
CA VAL A 192 -3.48 -10.47 2.91
C VAL A 192 -4.37 -9.40 3.52
N VAL A 193 -3.85 -8.19 3.65
CA VAL A 193 -4.60 -7.02 4.13
C VAL A 193 -5.05 -6.19 2.92
N THR A 194 -6.36 -6.22 2.63
CA THR A 194 -6.96 -5.41 1.57
C THR A 194 -7.64 -4.19 2.12
N THR A 195 -7.69 -3.10 1.35
CA THR A 195 -8.43 -1.87 1.69
C THR A 195 -9.76 -1.78 0.93
N ARG A 196 -10.27 -2.92 0.47
CA ARG A 196 -11.56 -3.11 -0.17
C ARG A 196 -12.12 -4.49 0.18
N ASN A 197 -13.45 -4.59 0.24
CA ASN A 197 -14.10 -5.87 0.35
C ASN A 197 -13.74 -6.76 -0.87
N PRO A 198 -13.52 -8.08 -0.72
CA PRO A 198 -13.19 -9.00 -1.82
C PRO A 198 -14.21 -9.03 -2.97
N ASN A 199 -15.44 -8.56 -2.75
CA ASN A 199 -16.45 -8.41 -3.79
C ASN A 199 -16.22 -7.20 -4.72
N PHE A 200 -15.34 -6.27 -4.36
CA PHE A 200 -15.07 -5.08 -5.17
C PHE A 200 -14.32 -5.44 -6.45
N ARG A 201 -14.74 -4.83 -7.57
CA ARG A 201 -14.07 -4.98 -8.89
C ARG A 201 -13.73 -3.62 -9.48
N ARG A 202 -12.62 -3.58 -10.22
CA ARG A 202 -12.22 -2.43 -11.04
C ARG A 202 -12.70 -2.63 -12.46
N HIS A 203 -13.60 -1.77 -12.92
CA HIS A 203 -14.15 -1.82 -14.26
C HIS A 203 -13.42 -0.85 -15.19
N LYS A 204 -13.47 -1.16 -16.48
CA LYS A 204 -13.03 -0.27 -17.56
C LYS A 204 -13.80 1.05 -17.49
N LYS A 205 -13.08 2.16 -17.54
CA LYS A 205 -13.72 3.47 -17.65
C LYS A 205 -14.34 3.64 -19.04
N SER A 206 -15.56 4.20 -19.11
CA SER A 206 -16.31 4.37 -20.35
C SER A 206 -16.86 5.78 -20.48
N GLY A 207 -17.38 6.11 -21.68
CA GLY A 207 -18.05 7.37 -21.97
C GLY A 207 -17.22 8.61 -21.59
N ILE A 208 -17.87 9.59 -21.01
CA ILE A 208 -17.27 10.90 -20.64
C ILE A 208 -16.09 10.71 -19.68
N THR A 209 -16.20 9.80 -18.72
CA THR A 209 -15.11 9.54 -17.75
C THR A 209 -13.82 9.08 -18.45
N ARG A 210 -13.95 8.25 -19.50
CA ARG A 210 -12.80 7.82 -20.30
C ARG A 210 -12.23 8.96 -21.13
N ALA A 211 -13.07 9.76 -21.74
CA ALA A 211 -12.66 10.90 -22.56
C ALA A 211 -11.88 11.94 -21.73
N LEU A 212 -12.44 12.35 -20.60
CA LEU A 212 -11.78 13.27 -19.65
C LEU A 212 -10.48 12.68 -19.09
N GLY A 213 -10.46 11.39 -18.74
CA GLY A 213 -9.26 10.70 -18.29
C GLY A 213 -8.18 10.64 -19.37
N THR A 214 -8.56 10.41 -20.65
CA THR A 214 -7.63 10.42 -21.78
C THR A 214 -6.99 11.78 -21.98
N LEU A 215 -7.79 12.86 -21.89
CA LEU A 215 -7.32 14.24 -21.99
C LEU A 215 -6.38 14.59 -20.82
N ALA A 216 -6.80 14.30 -19.59
CA ALA A 216 -6.01 14.57 -18.39
C ALA A 216 -4.66 13.82 -18.38
N LEU A 217 -4.61 12.64 -18.98
CA LEU A 217 -3.40 11.81 -19.09
C LEU A 217 -2.65 12.02 -20.41
N ALA A 218 -2.99 13.02 -21.24
CA ALA A 218 -2.44 13.19 -22.59
C ALA A 218 -0.89 13.28 -22.60
N ALA A 219 -0.30 13.89 -21.59
CA ALA A 219 1.15 14.01 -21.43
C ALA A 219 1.85 12.72 -20.95
N HIS A 220 1.11 11.67 -20.60
CA HIS A 220 1.68 10.41 -20.11
C HIS A 220 1.83 9.39 -21.25
N PRO A 221 2.78 8.42 -21.14
CA PRO A 221 2.97 7.35 -22.11
C PRO A 221 1.70 6.54 -22.37
N ARG A 222 1.55 6.01 -23.60
CA ARG A 222 0.34 5.26 -24.01
C ARG A 222 0.08 4.04 -23.12
N ALA A 223 1.13 3.32 -22.73
CA ALA A 223 1.01 2.15 -21.86
C ALA A 223 0.38 2.52 -20.51
N LEU A 224 0.89 3.58 -19.86
CA LEU A 224 0.37 4.06 -18.58
C LEU A 224 -1.09 4.55 -18.70
N ARG A 225 -1.41 5.29 -19.76
CA ARG A 225 -2.81 5.73 -20.03
C ARG A 225 -3.75 4.55 -20.16
N ARG A 226 -3.35 3.52 -20.92
CA ARG A 226 -4.13 2.29 -21.08
C ARG A 226 -4.34 1.60 -19.73
N LYS A 227 -3.28 1.43 -18.95
CA LYS A 227 -3.33 0.78 -17.64
C LYS A 227 -4.29 1.47 -16.66
N LEU A 228 -4.34 2.81 -16.69
CA LEU A 228 -5.21 3.60 -15.81
C LEU A 228 -6.68 3.66 -16.25
N LEU A 229 -6.97 3.47 -17.54
CA LEU A 229 -8.31 3.64 -18.12
C LEU A 229 -9.02 2.32 -18.43
N ASP A 230 -8.26 1.24 -18.61
CA ASP A 230 -8.81 -0.07 -18.89
C ASP A 230 -9.17 -0.83 -17.60
N GLU A 231 -9.79 -1.99 -17.76
CA GLU A 231 -10.06 -2.91 -16.67
C GLU A 231 -8.74 -3.40 -16.06
N ASP A 232 -8.65 -3.38 -14.75
CA ASP A 232 -7.51 -3.94 -14.03
C ASP A 232 -7.72 -5.44 -13.80
N LYS A 233 -7.33 -6.22 -14.79
CA LYS A 233 -7.52 -7.68 -14.80
C LYS A 233 -6.74 -8.37 -13.68
N LEU A 234 -5.51 -7.91 -13.38
CA LEU A 234 -4.71 -8.49 -12.30
C LEU A 234 -5.38 -8.24 -10.95
N PHE A 235 -5.79 -6.98 -10.69
CA PHE A 235 -6.53 -6.65 -9.47
C PHE A 235 -7.79 -7.52 -9.32
N ASN A 236 -8.60 -7.62 -10.38
CA ASN A 236 -9.83 -8.40 -10.34
C ASN A 236 -9.57 -9.90 -10.15
N LYS A 237 -8.51 -10.44 -10.78
CA LYS A 237 -8.07 -11.83 -10.57
C LYS A 237 -7.67 -12.06 -9.11
N THR A 238 -6.89 -11.16 -8.52
CA THR A 238 -6.51 -11.25 -7.11
C THR A 238 -7.74 -11.20 -6.20
N MET A 239 -8.69 -10.28 -6.45
CA MET A 239 -9.91 -10.17 -5.65
C MET A 239 -10.81 -11.41 -5.78
N ASN A 240 -10.87 -12.06 -6.94
CA ASN A 240 -11.56 -13.35 -7.09
C ASN A 240 -10.94 -14.42 -6.19
N LEU A 241 -9.61 -14.51 -6.20
CA LEU A 241 -8.88 -15.47 -5.38
C LEU A 241 -9.08 -15.21 -3.88
N LEU A 242 -9.14 -13.94 -3.45
CA LEU A 242 -9.39 -13.58 -2.05
C LEU A 242 -10.84 -13.79 -1.62
N GLN A 243 -11.77 -13.86 -2.57
CA GLN A 243 -13.18 -14.19 -2.30
C GLN A 243 -13.35 -15.69 -2.04
N ASP A 244 -12.61 -16.53 -2.75
CA ASP A 244 -12.56 -17.97 -2.54
C ASP A 244 -11.08 -18.45 -2.54
N PRO A 245 -10.40 -18.36 -1.37
CA PRO A 245 -8.99 -18.77 -1.25
C PRO A 245 -8.75 -20.26 -1.49
N THR A 246 -9.78 -21.10 -1.54
CA THR A 246 -9.66 -22.54 -1.76
C THR A 246 -9.22 -22.90 -3.19
N GLU A 247 -9.32 -21.97 -4.13
CA GLU A 247 -8.82 -22.10 -5.50
C GLU A 247 -7.27 -22.08 -5.61
N VAL A 248 -6.58 -21.71 -4.53
CA VAL A 248 -5.10 -21.73 -4.49
C VAL A 248 -4.63 -23.15 -4.18
N ALA A 249 -3.51 -23.57 -4.80
CA ALA A 249 -2.95 -24.90 -4.64
C ALA A 249 -2.99 -25.42 -3.19
N ASP A 250 -3.28 -26.70 -2.99
CA ASP A 250 -3.48 -27.39 -1.68
C ASP A 250 -2.43 -27.12 -0.58
N LYS A 251 -1.36 -26.38 -0.91
CA LYS A 251 -0.22 -26.12 -0.02
C LYS A 251 -0.11 -24.65 0.41
N ILE A 252 -1.03 -23.76 -0.02
CA ILE A 252 -0.96 -22.34 0.31
C ILE A 252 -2.17 -21.97 1.14
N ARG A 253 -1.92 -21.49 2.36
CA ARG A 253 -2.94 -20.94 3.25
C ARG A 253 -2.99 -19.42 3.08
N ILE A 254 -4.18 -18.87 2.83
CA ILE A 254 -4.40 -17.42 2.75
C ILE A 254 -5.36 -17.00 3.84
N THR A 255 -4.91 -16.09 4.71
CA THR A 255 -5.74 -15.39 5.69
C THR A 255 -6.08 -14.01 5.14
N VAL A 256 -7.37 -13.75 4.90
CA VAL A 256 -7.84 -12.48 4.32
C VAL A 256 -8.32 -11.54 5.42
N VAL A 257 -7.69 -10.37 5.53
CA VAL A 257 -8.14 -9.24 6.33
C VAL A 257 -8.72 -8.19 5.39
N ALA A 258 -10.02 -7.97 5.45
CA ALA A 258 -10.73 -7.07 4.54
C ALA A 258 -11.80 -6.27 5.31
N PRO A 259 -12.17 -5.06 4.84
CA PRO A 259 -13.20 -4.26 5.48
C PRO A 259 -14.53 -5.01 5.60
N SER A 260 -15.01 -5.17 6.83
CA SER A 260 -16.28 -5.82 7.12
C SER A 260 -17.49 -4.91 6.86
N ASP A 261 -17.27 -3.59 6.89
CA ASP A 261 -18.30 -2.58 6.64
C ASP A 261 -17.80 -1.46 5.73
N GLU A 262 -18.26 -1.46 4.49
CA GLU A 262 -17.90 -0.45 3.47
C GLU A 262 -18.37 0.98 3.86
N THR A 263 -19.39 1.12 4.74
CA THR A 263 -19.87 2.43 5.19
C THR A 263 -18.89 3.10 6.14
N ARG A 264 -18.10 2.32 6.88
CA ARG A 264 -17.05 2.79 7.79
C ARG A 264 -15.72 3.05 7.07
N LEU A 265 -15.59 2.59 5.84
CA LEU A 265 -14.34 2.69 5.10
C LEU A 265 -14.04 4.14 4.67
N ALA A 266 -12.80 4.57 4.88
CA ALA A 266 -12.32 5.86 4.38
C ALA A 266 -12.15 5.85 2.86
N GLY A 267 -12.38 6.98 2.21
CA GLY A 267 -12.04 7.22 0.80
C GLY A 267 -10.55 7.53 0.61
N ARG A 268 -10.09 7.57 -0.65
CA ARG A 268 -8.69 7.89 -0.99
C ARG A 268 -8.24 9.29 -0.57
N THR A 269 -9.19 10.21 -0.38
CA THR A 269 -8.94 11.62 -0.03
C THR A 269 -9.75 12.06 1.18
N THR A 270 -10.19 11.14 2.03
CA THR A 270 -10.94 11.44 3.26
C THR A 270 -10.10 12.30 4.21
N ARG A 271 -10.73 13.32 4.81
CA ARG A 271 -10.09 14.27 5.73
C ARG A 271 -10.73 14.29 7.13
N GLY A 272 -11.83 13.62 7.36
CA GLY A 272 -12.51 13.62 8.67
C GLY A 272 -11.75 12.75 9.68
N ARG A 273 -11.24 13.35 10.77
CA ARG A 273 -10.46 12.64 11.80
C ARG A 273 -11.22 11.45 12.37
N ASP A 274 -12.45 11.66 12.78
CA ASP A 274 -13.28 10.61 13.40
C ASP A 274 -13.55 9.46 12.44
N LYS A 275 -13.81 9.77 11.17
CA LYS A 275 -13.96 8.78 10.11
C LYS A 275 -12.70 7.96 9.88
N LEU A 276 -11.52 8.59 9.96
CA LEU A 276 -10.24 7.91 9.82
C LEU A 276 -9.99 6.98 11.02
N TRP A 277 -10.21 7.45 12.24
CA TRP A 277 -10.08 6.61 13.44
C TRP A 277 -11.07 5.46 13.47
N ASP A 278 -12.34 5.70 13.11
CA ASP A 278 -13.35 4.65 13.02
C ASP A 278 -12.94 3.56 12.01
N CYS A 279 -12.36 3.97 10.86
CA CYS A 279 -11.82 3.04 9.86
C CYS A 279 -10.65 2.22 10.41
N ALA A 280 -9.72 2.82 11.17
CA ALA A 280 -8.61 2.10 11.80
C ALA A 280 -9.09 1.11 12.86
N GLN A 281 -10.08 1.49 13.67
CA GLN A 281 -10.68 0.61 14.67
C GLN A 281 -11.41 -0.58 14.04
N MET A 282 -12.13 -0.36 12.95
CA MET A 282 -12.72 -1.45 12.18
C MET A 282 -11.65 -2.43 11.70
N ALA A 283 -10.52 -1.92 11.17
CA ALA A 283 -9.44 -2.79 10.71
C ALA A 283 -8.86 -3.64 11.84
N ARG A 284 -8.70 -3.09 13.06
CA ARG A 284 -8.29 -3.86 14.24
C ARG A 284 -9.23 -5.02 14.50
N GLN A 285 -10.54 -4.76 14.54
CA GLN A 285 -11.57 -5.78 14.76
C GLN A 285 -11.52 -6.86 13.67
N ASP A 286 -11.32 -6.47 12.41
CA ASP A 286 -11.26 -7.38 11.28
C ASP A 286 -10.00 -8.28 11.33
N VAL A 287 -8.85 -7.77 11.79
CA VAL A 287 -7.65 -8.57 12.01
C VAL A 287 -7.89 -9.65 13.06
N PHE A 288 -8.34 -9.28 14.26
CA PHE A 288 -8.57 -10.24 15.34
C PHE A 288 -9.61 -11.30 14.94
N ARG A 289 -10.65 -10.91 14.20
CA ARG A 289 -11.63 -11.85 13.64
C ARG A 289 -10.99 -12.80 12.64
N ALA A 290 -10.17 -12.30 11.71
CA ALA A 290 -9.50 -13.12 10.70
C ALA A 290 -8.49 -14.10 11.32
N LEU A 291 -7.83 -13.72 12.40
CA LEU A 291 -6.92 -14.57 13.16
C LEU A 291 -7.63 -15.54 14.10
N GLY A 292 -8.93 -15.38 14.34
CA GLY A 292 -9.70 -16.23 15.28
C GLY A 292 -9.32 -16.00 16.75
N VAL A 293 -8.83 -14.81 17.11
CA VAL A 293 -8.41 -14.45 18.47
C VAL A 293 -9.26 -13.29 19.02
N SER A 294 -9.35 -13.19 20.35
CA SER A 294 -10.08 -12.10 21.00
C SER A 294 -9.35 -10.76 20.83
N VAL A 295 -10.12 -9.69 20.70
CA VAL A 295 -9.59 -8.31 20.74
C VAL A 295 -9.08 -8.04 22.15
N PRO A 296 -7.81 -7.61 22.35
CA PRO A 296 -7.26 -7.29 23.66
C PRO A 296 -7.90 -6.03 24.27
#